data_10cf32f5cddbb7c484182b8b6054c3f5
#
_entry.id   10cf32f5cddbb7c484182b8b6054c3f5
#
_cell.length_a   1.000
_cell.length_b   1.000
_cell.length_c   1.000
_cell.angle_alpha   90.00
_cell.angle_beta   90.00
_cell.angle_gamma   90.00
#
_symmetry.space_group_name_H-M   'P 1'
#
loop_
_entity.id
_entity.type
_entity.pdbx_description
1 polymer ?
#
loop_
_entity_poly.entity_id
_entity_poly.type
_entity_poly.pdbx_seq_one_letter_code
_entity_poly.pdbx_strand_id
1 'polypeptide(L)'
;MKKLFASLLLLTTALLPLAANADTAGDKYTAGKDYQIITVPVHTANPDKIEVNEVFWYGCPHCYHFEALLEPWAKRLPADVDYQRTPAVWRPAMEVHARAYYAAKQLGVLDAMHNIIFKAMQEEKKALKDEDEVVALFVNHGTAEADIRKAYDSFSVQSQTRQGDARARSYGVQGTPEIIINGKYRVSTEDAGSQENMLKVADFLIAKERSGKK
;
A
#
# COMPACT_ATOMS: atom_id res chain seq x y z
N MET A 1 19.93 90.03 -9.38
CA MET A 1 20.38 88.90 -8.56
C MET A 1 19.26 87.88 -8.54
N LYS A 2 19.33 86.95 -9.50
CA LYS A 2 18.32 85.84 -9.62
C LYS A 2 19.10 84.54 -9.48
N LYS A 3 18.84 83.80 -8.42
CA LYS A 3 19.42 82.45 -8.19
C LYS A 3 18.56 81.41 -8.90
N LEU A 4 19.09 80.74 -9.86
CA LEU A 4 18.48 79.53 -10.50
C LEU A 4 18.78 78.32 -9.62
N PHE A 5 17.77 77.69 -9.12
CA PHE A 5 17.84 76.33 -8.53
C PHE A 5 17.55 75.31 -9.62
N ALA A 6 18.55 74.54 -9.98
CA ALA A 6 18.39 73.38 -10.84
C ALA A 6 18.00 72.18 -9.97
N SER A 7 16.75 71.70 -10.09
CA SER A 7 16.29 70.45 -9.44
C SER A 7 16.71 69.26 -10.27
N LEU A 8 17.60 68.45 -9.71
CA LEU A 8 18.06 67.17 -10.32
C LEU A 8 17.04 66.07 -9.92
N LEU A 9 16.24 65.62 -10.87
CA LEU A 9 15.26 64.57 -10.70
C LEU A 9 15.97 63.21 -10.83
N LEU A 10 16.24 62.52 -9.74
CA LEU A 10 16.76 61.14 -9.74
C LEU A 10 15.62 60.18 -10.08
N LEU A 11 15.71 59.58 -11.29
CA LEU A 11 14.80 58.53 -11.73
C LEU A 11 15.33 57.21 -11.16
N THR A 12 14.77 56.72 -10.06
CA THR A 12 15.06 55.38 -9.52
C THR A 12 14.20 54.36 -10.26
N THR A 13 14.81 53.64 -11.21
CA THR A 13 14.20 52.49 -11.83
C THR A 13 14.17 51.33 -10.84
N ALA A 14 12.98 51.06 -10.27
CA ALA A 14 12.75 49.88 -9.46
C ALA A 14 12.75 48.64 -10.38
N LEU A 15 13.83 47.83 -10.34
CA LEU A 15 13.82 46.48 -10.86
C LEU A 15 12.93 45.62 -9.97
N LEU A 16 11.69 45.38 -10.39
CA LEU A 16 10.86 44.33 -9.86
C LEU A 16 11.48 42.95 -10.25
N PRO A 17 11.76 42.08 -9.27
CA PRO A 17 12.12 40.71 -9.62
C PRO A 17 10.90 40.07 -10.27
N LEU A 18 11.02 39.68 -11.53
CA LEU A 18 10.11 38.73 -12.16
C LEU A 18 10.25 37.42 -11.35
N ALA A 19 9.33 37.16 -10.45
CA ALA A 19 9.15 35.83 -9.90
C ALA A 19 8.80 34.92 -11.08
N ALA A 20 9.79 34.18 -11.56
CA ALA A 20 9.56 33.09 -12.47
C ALA A 20 8.61 32.12 -11.75
N ASN A 21 7.36 32.15 -12.13
CA ASN A 21 6.47 31.04 -11.87
C ASN A 21 7.13 29.82 -12.54
N ALA A 22 7.80 28.99 -11.73
CA ALA A 22 8.10 27.66 -12.15
C ALA A 22 6.74 27.02 -12.48
N ASP A 23 6.46 26.85 -13.77
CA ASP A 23 5.39 25.98 -14.25
C ASP A 23 5.63 24.63 -13.56
N THR A 24 4.87 24.39 -12.49
CA THR A 24 4.65 23.04 -12.02
C THR A 24 3.92 22.35 -13.16
N ALA A 25 4.66 21.64 -14.02
CA ALA A 25 4.08 20.67 -14.93
C ALA A 25 3.11 19.87 -14.07
N GLY A 26 1.80 19.98 -14.37
CA GLY A 26 0.75 19.43 -13.52
C GLY A 26 1.08 17.98 -13.19
N ASP A 27 0.97 17.62 -11.91
CA ASP A 27 1.20 16.25 -11.45
C ASP A 27 0.50 15.27 -12.40
N LYS A 28 1.20 14.26 -12.88
CA LYS A 28 0.68 13.26 -13.84
C LYS A 28 -0.62 12.58 -13.34
N TYR A 29 -0.78 12.50 -12.02
CA TYR A 29 -1.95 11.94 -11.35
C TYR A 29 -2.45 12.90 -10.28
N THR A 30 -3.77 12.99 -10.11
CA THR A 30 -4.45 13.99 -9.30
C THR A 30 -5.15 13.35 -8.09
N ALA A 31 -4.94 13.92 -6.91
CA ALA A 31 -5.66 13.54 -5.70
C ALA A 31 -7.18 13.76 -5.86
N GLY A 32 -7.97 12.85 -5.33
CA GLY A 32 -9.44 12.85 -5.45
C GLY A 32 -9.96 12.32 -6.78
N LYS A 33 -9.04 11.95 -7.70
CA LYS A 33 -9.38 11.36 -8.99
C LYS A 33 -8.64 10.04 -9.22
N ASP A 34 -7.33 10.08 -9.25
CA ASP A 34 -6.49 8.92 -9.56
C ASP A 34 -6.02 8.18 -8.29
N TYR A 35 -6.11 8.83 -7.14
CA TYR A 35 -5.83 8.31 -5.80
C TYR A 35 -6.50 9.18 -4.73
N GLN A 36 -6.67 8.64 -3.51
CA GLN A 36 -7.22 9.37 -2.37
C GLN A 36 -6.13 9.72 -1.36
N ILE A 37 -6.26 10.89 -0.70
CA ILE A 37 -5.43 11.27 0.44
C ILE A 37 -6.10 10.74 1.71
N ILE A 38 -5.34 10.02 2.55
CA ILE A 38 -5.79 9.57 3.85
C ILE A 38 -5.77 10.77 4.79
N THR A 39 -6.93 11.16 5.29
CA THR A 39 -7.11 12.40 6.08
C THR A 39 -6.21 12.46 7.31
N VAL A 40 -6.07 11.32 8.01
CA VAL A 40 -5.14 11.16 9.14
C VAL A 40 -4.09 10.14 8.74
N PRO A 41 -2.86 10.57 8.44
CA PRO A 41 -1.81 9.65 8.04
C PRO A 41 -1.56 8.55 9.08
N VAL A 42 -1.41 7.32 8.61
CA VAL A 42 -1.13 6.16 9.46
C VAL A 42 0.37 5.96 9.56
N HIS A 43 0.88 5.78 10.77
CA HIS A 43 2.30 5.55 11.00
C HIS A 43 2.80 4.28 10.28
N THR A 44 3.94 4.41 9.61
CA THR A 44 4.63 3.29 8.97
C THR A 44 5.47 2.52 9.98
N ALA A 45 5.74 1.25 9.67
CA ALA A 45 6.57 0.41 10.55
C ALA A 45 8.04 0.87 10.58
N ASN A 46 8.54 1.40 9.45
CA ASN A 46 9.89 1.95 9.34
C ASN A 46 9.82 3.37 8.72
N PRO A 47 10.05 4.43 9.52
CA PRO A 47 9.98 5.81 9.03
C PRO A 47 11.12 6.17 8.05
N ASP A 48 12.22 5.41 8.03
CA ASP A 48 13.34 5.66 7.12
C ASP A 48 13.06 5.18 5.70
N LYS A 49 12.08 4.30 5.52
CA LYS A 49 11.65 3.77 4.23
C LYS A 49 10.32 4.36 3.78
N ILE A 50 10.02 4.22 2.49
CA ILE A 50 8.69 4.49 1.94
C ILE A 50 7.92 3.18 2.01
N GLU A 51 6.90 3.12 2.85
CA GLU A 51 6.08 1.93 2.97
C GLU A 51 5.09 1.84 1.82
N VAL A 52 5.01 0.67 1.21
CA VAL A 52 3.96 0.28 0.28
C VAL A 52 3.22 -0.91 0.88
N ASN A 53 1.94 -0.76 1.11
CA ASN A 53 1.13 -1.82 1.73
C ASN A 53 -0.03 -2.19 0.81
N GLU A 54 -0.08 -3.45 0.38
CA GLU A 54 -1.24 -3.99 -0.29
C GLU A 54 -2.26 -4.46 0.73
N VAL A 55 -3.50 -3.97 0.63
CA VAL A 55 -4.62 -4.52 1.37
C VAL A 55 -5.38 -5.47 0.47
N PHE A 56 -5.46 -6.74 0.86
CA PHE A 56 -5.96 -7.83 0.02
C PHE A 56 -6.84 -8.81 0.79
N TRP A 57 -7.50 -9.71 0.06
CA TRP A 57 -8.20 -10.87 0.62
C TRP A 57 -8.05 -12.08 -0.30
N TYR A 58 -7.71 -13.24 0.23
CA TYR A 58 -7.57 -14.47 -0.55
C TYR A 58 -8.85 -14.90 -1.29
N GLY A 59 -10.02 -14.57 -0.76
CA GLY A 59 -11.31 -14.83 -1.41
C GLY A 59 -11.68 -13.81 -2.51
N CYS A 60 -10.85 -12.81 -2.78
CA CYS A 60 -11.10 -11.80 -3.79
C CYS A 60 -10.48 -12.20 -5.15
N PRO A 61 -11.31 -12.44 -6.20
CA PRO A 61 -10.78 -12.76 -7.53
C PRO A 61 -9.91 -11.66 -8.12
N HIS A 62 -10.23 -10.40 -7.84
CA HIS A 62 -9.44 -9.26 -8.30
C HIS A 62 -8.05 -9.21 -7.66
N CYS A 63 -7.91 -9.58 -6.38
CA CYS A 63 -6.61 -9.72 -5.74
C CYS A 63 -5.80 -10.84 -6.39
N TYR A 64 -6.42 -11.99 -6.66
CA TYR A 64 -5.76 -13.11 -7.32
C TYR A 64 -5.22 -12.73 -8.71
N HIS A 65 -6.02 -12.04 -9.53
CA HIS A 65 -5.56 -11.57 -10.83
C HIS A 65 -4.47 -10.50 -10.72
N PHE A 66 -4.52 -9.69 -9.67
CA PHE A 66 -3.54 -8.63 -9.44
C PHE A 66 -2.14 -9.18 -9.11
N GLU A 67 -2.03 -10.35 -8.49
CA GLU A 67 -0.73 -10.98 -8.17
C GLU A 67 0.19 -11.12 -9.39
N ALA A 68 -0.36 -11.42 -10.57
CA ALA A 68 0.43 -11.54 -11.80
C ALA A 68 1.14 -10.22 -12.20
N LEU A 69 0.59 -9.08 -11.83
CA LEU A 69 1.17 -7.75 -12.05
C LEU A 69 2.00 -7.30 -10.85
N LEU A 70 1.50 -7.55 -9.66
CA LEU A 70 2.02 -7.04 -8.40
C LEU A 70 3.34 -7.70 -8.00
N GLU A 71 3.45 -9.04 -8.10
CA GLU A 71 4.68 -9.74 -7.72
C GLU A 71 5.91 -9.28 -8.51
N PRO A 72 5.89 -9.21 -9.87
CA PRO A 72 7.03 -8.70 -10.62
C PRO A 72 7.34 -7.24 -10.32
N TRP A 73 6.29 -6.44 -10.05
CA TRP A 73 6.45 -5.04 -9.67
C TRP A 73 7.11 -4.91 -8.29
N ALA A 74 6.63 -5.64 -7.28
CA ALA A 74 7.17 -5.61 -5.93
C ALA A 74 8.65 -6.03 -5.89
N LYS A 75 9.04 -7.04 -6.67
CA LYS A 75 10.43 -7.53 -6.76
C LYS A 75 11.43 -6.50 -7.33
N ARG A 76 10.97 -5.51 -8.09
CA ARG A 76 11.83 -4.45 -8.65
C ARG A 76 11.80 -3.16 -7.84
N LEU A 77 11.08 -3.10 -6.73
CA LEU A 77 11.07 -1.93 -5.86
C LEU A 77 12.48 -1.67 -5.30
N PRO A 78 12.92 -0.41 -5.27
CA PRO A 78 14.24 -0.08 -4.76
C PRO A 78 14.35 -0.28 -3.24
N ALA A 79 15.58 -0.36 -2.73
CA ALA A 79 15.86 -0.70 -1.34
C ALA A 79 15.32 0.29 -0.29
N ASP A 80 15.00 1.52 -0.70
CA ASP A 80 14.37 2.54 0.14
C ASP A 80 12.85 2.38 0.25
N VAL A 81 12.26 1.37 -0.41
CA VAL A 81 10.84 1.01 -0.32
C VAL A 81 10.68 -0.26 0.52
N ASP A 82 9.73 -0.24 1.44
CA ASP A 82 9.34 -1.38 2.26
C ASP A 82 7.96 -1.88 1.82
N TYR A 83 7.96 -3.00 1.08
CA TYR A 83 6.72 -3.60 0.58
C TYR A 83 6.14 -4.58 1.61
N GLN A 84 4.87 -4.39 1.91
CA GLN A 84 4.13 -5.21 2.87
C GLN A 84 2.75 -5.58 2.35
N ARG A 85 2.15 -6.61 2.94
CA ARG A 85 0.77 -7.02 2.71
C ARG A 85 -0.01 -7.04 4.02
N THR A 86 -1.27 -6.61 3.94
CA THR A 86 -2.22 -6.64 5.07
C THR A 86 -3.50 -7.34 4.60
N PRO A 87 -3.82 -8.53 5.13
CA PRO A 87 -5.10 -9.15 4.85
C PRO A 87 -6.24 -8.34 5.48
N ALA A 88 -7.28 -8.04 4.69
CA ALA A 88 -8.48 -7.38 5.17
C ALA A 88 -9.35 -8.34 6.01
N VAL A 89 -9.98 -7.82 7.07
CA VAL A 89 -10.85 -8.60 7.97
C VAL A 89 -12.14 -7.84 8.23
N TRP A 90 -13.12 -7.99 7.34
CA TRP A 90 -14.44 -7.33 7.50
C TRP A 90 -15.55 -8.30 7.91
N ARG A 91 -15.31 -9.61 7.82
CA ARG A 91 -16.24 -10.70 8.12
C ARG A 91 -15.49 -11.88 8.73
N PRO A 92 -16.15 -12.73 9.55
CA PRO A 92 -15.50 -13.85 10.22
C PRO A 92 -14.69 -14.78 9.29
N ALA A 93 -15.23 -15.10 8.10
CA ALA A 93 -14.50 -15.93 7.13
C ALA A 93 -13.17 -15.31 6.67
N MET A 94 -13.08 -13.98 6.65
CA MET A 94 -11.83 -13.29 6.28
C MET A 94 -10.78 -13.38 7.39
N GLU A 95 -11.21 -13.50 8.66
CA GLU A 95 -10.30 -13.69 9.79
C GLU A 95 -9.57 -15.03 9.69
N VAL A 96 -10.24 -16.10 9.29
CA VAL A 96 -9.62 -17.42 9.06
C VAL A 96 -8.49 -17.30 8.04
N HIS A 97 -8.75 -16.61 6.94
CA HIS A 97 -7.77 -16.40 5.87
C HIS A 97 -6.62 -15.48 6.29
N ALA A 98 -6.91 -14.45 7.08
CA ALA A 98 -5.87 -13.55 7.63
C ALA A 98 -4.96 -14.30 8.62
N ARG A 99 -5.52 -15.15 9.46
CA ARG A 99 -4.74 -16.00 10.37
C ARG A 99 -3.86 -16.98 9.58
N ALA A 100 -4.36 -17.56 8.47
CA ALA A 100 -3.55 -18.40 7.58
C ALA A 100 -2.34 -17.63 7.01
N TYR A 101 -2.53 -16.38 6.57
CA TYR A 101 -1.45 -15.52 6.10
C TYR A 101 -0.40 -15.28 7.19
N TYR A 102 -0.82 -14.87 8.39
CA TYR A 102 0.12 -14.58 9.46
C TYR A 102 0.78 -15.84 10.05
N ALA A 103 0.09 -16.99 10.03
CA ALA A 103 0.68 -18.28 10.37
C ALA A 103 1.77 -18.67 9.37
N ALA A 104 1.51 -18.54 8.05
CA ALA A 104 2.51 -18.76 7.02
C ALA A 104 3.74 -17.85 7.20
N LYS A 105 3.50 -16.58 7.52
CA LYS A 105 4.55 -15.59 7.81
C LYS A 105 5.39 -15.99 9.03
N GLN A 106 4.74 -16.41 10.13
CA GLN A 106 5.41 -16.84 11.36
C GLN A 106 6.26 -18.10 11.14
N LEU A 107 5.80 -19.01 10.29
CA LEU A 107 6.52 -20.25 9.95
C LEU A 107 7.60 -20.04 8.88
N GLY A 108 7.72 -18.86 8.28
CA GLY A 108 8.69 -18.57 7.23
C GLY A 108 8.35 -19.24 5.87
N VAL A 109 7.09 -19.66 5.66
CA VAL A 109 6.63 -20.33 4.45
C VAL A 109 5.69 -19.46 3.60
N LEU A 110 5.58 -18.16 3.93
CA LEU A 110 4.62 -17.27 3.26
C LEU A 110 4.84 -17.18 1.75
N ASP A 111 6.09 -17.08 1.29
CA ASP A 111 6.42 -16.92 -0.13
C ASP A 111 5.87 -18.07 -1.00
N ALA A 112 5.92 -19.30 -0.46
CA ALA A 112 5.34 -20.48 -1.12
C ALA A 112 3.82 -20.53 -0.92
N MET A 113 3.35 -20.36 0.32
CA MET A 113 1.97 -20.58 0.70
C MET A 113 1.02 -19.50 0.18
N HIS A 114 1.49 -18.27 -0.05
CA HIS A 114 0.64 -17.18 -0.53
C HIS A 114 -0.09 -17.55 -1.83
N ASN A 115 0.65 -17.96 -2.83
CA ASN A 115 0.08 -18.40 -4.11
C ASN A 115 -0.73 -19.69 -3.99
N ILE A 116 -0.33 -20.62 -3.11
CA ILE A 116 -1.06 -21.85 -2.85
C ILE A 116 -2.44 -21.58 -2.27
N ILE A 117 -2.53 -20.67 -1.29
CA ILE A 117 -3.81 -20.27 -0.68
C ILE A 117 -4.71 -19.61 -1.72
N PHE A 118 -4.18 -18.68 -2.53
CA PHE A 118 -4.94 -18.07 -3.62
C PHE A 118 -5.48 -19.12 -4.59
N LYS A 119 -4.64 -20.03 -5.09
CA LYS A 119 -5.06 -21.10 -6.01
C LYS A 119 -6.13 -22.01 -5.41
N ALA A 120 -5.92 -22.43 -4.17
CA ALA A 120 -6.89 -23.25 -3.45
C ALA A 120 -8.28 -22.58 -3.42
N MET A 121 -8.34 -21.28 -3.15
CA MET A 121 -9.60 -20.56 -3.08
C MET A 121 -10.17 -20.19 -4.45
N GLN A 122 -9.33 -19.72 -5.37
CA GLN A 122 -9.79 -19.13 -6.63
C GLN A 122 -9.95 -20.15 -7.74
N GLU A 123 -9.08 -21.15 -7.84
CA GLU A 123 -9.12 -22.19 -8.87
C GLU A 123 -9.82 -23.46 -8.37
N GLU A 124 -9.41 -23.99 -7.21
CA GLU A 124 -9.95 -25.21 -6.65
C GLU A 124 -11.26 -25.02 -5.88
N LYS A 125 -11.70 -23.78 -5.70
CA LYS A 125 -12.96 -23.40 -5.02
C LYS A 125 -13.05 -23.89 -3.56
N LYS A 126 -11.91 -24.08 -2.90
CA LYS A 126 -11.86 -24.39 -1.47
C LYS A 126 -12.22 -23.15 -0.66
N ALA A 127 -13.17 -23.27 0.24
CA ALA A 127 -13.65 -22.11 1.03
C ALA A 127 -12.67 -21.73 2.14
N LEU A 128 -11.85 -22.66 2.61
CA LEU A 128 -10.97 -22.53 3.78
C LEU A 128 -11.74 -21.87 4.96
N LYS A 129 -12.90 -22.47 5.27
CA LYS A 129 -13.90 -21.86 6.16
C LYS A 129 -13.51 -21.89 7.64
N ASP A 130 -12.59 -22.79 8.02
CA ASP A 130 -12.15 -23.02 9.38
C ASP A 130 -10.66 -23.40 9.45
N GLU A 131 -10.17 -23.55 10.67
CA GLU A 131 -8.79 -23.96 10.94
C GLU A 131 -8.43 -25.30 10.32
N ASP A 132 -9.32 -26.30 10.41
CA ASP A 132 -9.01 -27.64 9.92
C ASP A 132 -8.78 -27.67 8.41
N GLU A 133 -9.57 -26.92 7.64
CA GLU A 133 -9.35 -26.76 6.20
C GLU A 133 -8.03 -26.03 5.88
N VAL A 134 -7.67 -25.00 6.67
CA VAL A 134 -6.37 -24.31 6.55
C VAL A 134 -5.23 -25.27 6.90
N VAL A 135 -5.30 -25.98 8.01
CA VAL A 135 -4.29 -26.94 8.45
C VAL A 135 -4.09 -28.02 7.38
N ALA A 136 -5.17 -28.61 6.87
CA ALA A 136 -5.11 -29.62 5.81
C ALA A 136 -4.39 -29.08 4.56
N LEU A 137 -4.65 -27.83 4.17
CA LEU A 137 -3.95 -27.21 3.03
C LEU A 137 -2.44 -27.13 3.29
N PHE A 138 -2.03 -26.66 4.46
CA PHE A 138 -0.61 -26.52 4.81
C PHE A 138 0.10 -27.87 4.90
N VAL A 139 -0.55 -28.89 5.49
CA VAL A 139 0.00 -30.24 5.61
C VAL A 139 0.21 -30.86 4.23
N ASN A 140 -0.75 -30.72 3.31
CA ASN A 140 -0.64 -31.18 1.94
C ASN A 140 0.50 -30.52 1.15
N HIS A 141 1.03 -29.40 1.66
CA HIS A 141 2.17 -28.67 1.07
C HIS A 141 3.42 -28.70 1.96
N GLY A 142 3.54 -29.71 2.83
CA GLY A 142 4.77 -30.05 3.53
C GLY A 142 4.99 -29.38 4.89
N THR A 143 4.00 -28.64 5.41
CA THR A 143 4.08 -28.10 6.79
C THR A 143 3.62 -29.17 7.77
N ALA A 144 4.37 -29.38 8.87
CA ALA A 144 3.94 -30.31 9.90
C ALA A 144 2.66 -29.84 10.59
N GLU A 145 1.69 -30.74 10.82
CA GLU A 145 0.39 -30.39 11.40
C GLU A 145 0.53 -29.68 12.75
N ALA A 146 1.41 -30.20 13.62
CA ALA A 146 1.64 -29.60 14.94
C ALA A 146 2.15 -28.16 14.85
N ASP A 147 2.99 -27.85 13.83
CA ASP A 147 3.58 -26.51 13.66
C ASP A 147 2.53 -25.53 13.15
N ILE A 148 1.71 -25.89 12.15
CA ILE A 148 0.67 -25.00 11.64
C ILE A 148 -0.42 -24.75 12.69
N ARG A 149 -0.89 -25.76 13.43
CA ARG A 149 -1.87 -25.54 14.51
C ARG A 149 -1.32 -24.62 15.57
N LYS A 150 -0.10 -24.87 16.05
CA LYS A 150 0.56 -24.02 17.03
C LYS A 150 0.74 -22.58 16.55
N ALA A 151 1.12 -22.37 15.30
CA ALA A 151 1.26 -21.03 14.72
C ALA A 151 -0.10 -20.35 14.59
N TYR A 152 -1.08 -21.02 14.03
CA TYR A 152 -2.43 -20.50 13.77
C TYR A 152 -3.12 -20.04 15.05
N ASP A 153 -2.99 -20.77 16.17
CA ASP A 153 -3.57 -20.46 17.47
C ASP A 153 -2.70 -19.58 18.36
N SER A 154 -1.50 -19.22 17.89
CA SER A 154 -0.59 -18.42 18.68
C SER A 154 -1.13 -17.01 18.96
N PHE A 155 -0.85 -16.50 20.15
CA PHE A 155 -1.14 -15.11 20.50
C PHE A 155 -0.57 -14.11 19.46
N SER A 156 0.62 -14.41 18.91
CA SER A 156 1.28 -13.59 17.89
C SER A 156 0.40 -13.46 16.63
N VAL A 157 -0.06 -14.58 16.08
CA VAL A 157 -0.91 -14.60 14.87
C VAL A 157 -2.23 -13.88 15.13
N GLN A 158 -2.89 -14.16 16.25
CA GLN A 158 -4.13 -13.47 16.62
C GLN A 158 -3.93 -11.96 16.78
N SER A 159 -2.81 -11.55 17.41
CA SER A 159 -2.49 -10.13 17.59
C SER A 159 -2.21 -9.44 16.26
N GLN A 160 -1.41 -10.07 15.37
CA GLN A 160 -1.13 -9.53 14.03
C GLN A 160 -2.40 -9.43 13.17
N THR A 161 -3.31 -10.39 13.27
CA THR A 161 -4.61 -10.36 12.59
C THR A 161 -5.43 -9.14 13.03
N ARG A 162 -5.56 -8.92 14.34
CA ARG A 162 -6.26 -7.73 14.86
C ARG A 162 -5.58 -6.41 14.50
N GLN A 163 -4.25 -6.36 14.55
CA GLN A 163 -3.49 -5.17 14.14
C GLN A 163 -3.65 -4.89 12.65
N GLY A 164 -3.61 -5.93 11.81
CA GLY A 164 -3.86 -5.80 10.37
C GLY A 164 -5.25 -5.26 10.06
N ASP A 165 -6.29 -5.77 10.72
CA ASP A 165 -7.66 -5.25 10.59
C ASP A 165 -7.76 -3.78 11.00
N ALA A 166 -7.23 -3.43 12.17
CA ALA A 166 -7.23 -2.05 12.64
C ALA A 166 -6.48 -1.13 11.68
N ARG A 167 -5.36 -1.59 11.12
CA ARG A 167 -4.56 -0.85 10.15
C ARG A 167 -5.32 -0.62 8.85
N ALA A 168 -5.94 -1.66 8.27
CA ALA A 168 -6.75 -1.55 7.06
C ALA A 168 -7.92 -0.57 7.24
N ARG A 169 -8.58 -0.60 8.41
CA ARG A 169 -9.62 0.37 8.76
C ARG A 169 -9.09 1.79 8.87
N SER A 170 -7.90 1.98 9.45
CA SER A 170 -7.27 3.31 9.58
C SER A 170 -6.92 3.93 8.23
N TYR A 171 -6.65 3.12 7.22
CA TYR A 171 -6.46 3.58 5.84
C TYR A 171 -7.76 4.00 5.14
N GLY A 172 -8.93 3.65 5.72
CA GLY A 172 -10.23 3.88 5.08
C GLY A 172 -10.45 3.02 3.85
N VAL A 173 -9.85 1.80 3.81
CA VAL A 173 -10.01 0.84 2.71
C VAL A 173 -11.46 0.44 2.55
N GLN A 174 -11.97 0.47 1.31
CA GLN A 174 -13.36 0.17 0.98
C GLN A 174 -13.54 -1.11 0.17
N GLY A 175 -12.44 -1.58 -0.46
CA GLY A 175 -12.41 -2.75 -1.30
C GLY A 175 -11.05 -3.43 -1.30
N THR A 176 -10.93 -4.52 -2.05
CA THR A 176 -9.64 -5.18 -2.29
C THR A 176 -9.50 -5.55 -3.77
N PRO A 177 -8.31 -5.43 -4.38
CA PRO A 177 -7.08 -4.92 -3.76
C PRO A 177 -7.06 -3.38 -3.68
N GLU A 178 -6.39 -2.84 -2.67
CA GLU A 178 -5.99 -1.43 -2.62
C GLU A 178 -4.51 -1.34 -2.23
N ILE A 179 -3.79 -0.33 -2.78
CA ILE A 179 -2.40 -0.04 -2.43
C ILE A 179 -2.35 1.23 -1.60
N ILE A 180 -1.63 1.15 -0.48
CA ILE A 180 -1.40 2.28 0.42
C ILE A 180 0.06 2.69 0.32
N ILE A 181 0.32 3.97 0.08
CA ILE A 181 1.67 4.52 0.02
C ILE A 181 1.92 5.40 1.25
N ASN A 182 2.93 5.00 2.01
CA ASN A 182 3.49 5.72 3.17
C ASN A 182 2.44 6.10 4.23
N GLY A 183 1.34 5.33 4.32
CA GLY A 183 0.21 5.61 5.21
C GLY A 183 -0.55 6.89 4.88
N LYS A 184 -0.29 7.52 3.73
CA LYS A 184 -0.83 8.84 3.33
C LYS A 184 -1.75 8.79 2.13
N TYR A 185 -1.54 7.86 1.21
CA TYR A 185 -2.28 7.78 -0.04
C TYR A 185 -2.86 6.40 -0.22
N ARG A 186 -4.07 6.35 -0.73
CA ARG A 186 -4.81 5.12 -1.06
C ARG A 186 -5.10 5.09 -2.55
N VAL A 187 -4.78 3.98 -3.20
CA VAL A 187 -4.97 3.75 -4.63
C VAL A 187 -5.85 2.53 -4.81
N SER A 188 -7.04 2.72 -5.34
CA SER A 188 -7.98 1.66 -5.72
C SER A 188 -7.99 1.42 -7.23
N THR A 189 -8.54 0.29 -7.66
CA THR A 189 -8.77 0.05 -9.09
C THR A 189 -9.79 1.05 -9.68
N GLU A 190 -10.78 1.46 -8.87
CA GLU A 190 -11.79 2.44 -9.27
C GLU A 190 -11.17 3.81 -9.55
N ASP A 191 -10.36 4.33 -8.63
CA ASP A 191 -9.67 5.61 -8.79
C ASP A 191 -8.67 5.57 -9.96
N ALA A 192 -7.86 4.53 -10.04
CA ALA A 192 -6.80 4.42 -11.05
C ALA A 192 -7.31 3.98 -12.44
N GLY A 193 -8.52 3.43 -12.55
CA GLY A 193 -9.13 2.93 -13.78
C GLY A 193 -8.71 1.52 -14.21
N SER A 194 -7.57 1.01 -13.75
CA SER A 194 -7.14 -0.38 -13.93
C SER A 194 -6.09 -0.81 -12.92
N GLN A 195 -5.87 -2.12 -12.77
CA GLN A 195 -4.84 -2.67 -11.88
C GLN A 195 -3.42 -2.30 -12.35
N GLU A 196 -3.16 -2.29 -13.65
CA GLU A 196 -1.88 -1.83 -14.20
C GLU A 196 -1.63 -0.35 -13.89
N ASN A 197 -2.68 0.46 -13.93
CA ASN A 197 -2.54 1.88 -13.63
C ASN A 197 -2.40 2.14 -12.14
N MET A 198 -2.95 1.29 -11.25
CA MET A 198 -2.67 1.34 -9.81
C MET A 198 -1.16 1.30 -9.53
N LEU A 199 -0.41 0.42 -10.21
CA LEU A 199 1.04 0.32 -10.03
C LEU A 199 1.78 1.56 -10.55
N LYS A 200 1.30 2.16 -11.65
CA LYS A 200 1.88 3.42 -12.17
C LYS A 200 1.60 4.61 -11.24
N VAL A 201 0.40 4.67 -10.64
CA VAL A 201 0.07 5.67 -9.61
C VAL A 201 0.92 5.44 -8.37
N ALA A 202 1.12 4.18 -7.95
CA ALA A 202 1.99 3.84 -6.83
C ALA A 202 3.45 4.28 -7.09
N ASP A 203 4.01 4.02 -8.28
CA ASP A 203 5.35 4.48 -8.67
C ASP A 203 5.47 6.02 -8.59
N PHE A 204 4.44 6.73 -9.06
CA PHE A 204 4.38 8.20 -8.96
C PHE A 204 4.36 8.67 -7.50
N LEU A 205 3.55 8.06 -6.65
CA LEU A 205 3.44 8.44 -5.24
C LEU A 205 4.72 8.10 -4.44
N ILE A 206 5.37 6.98 -4.76
CA ILE A 206 6.69 6.62 -4.20
C ILE A 206 7.73 7.70 -4.57
N ALA A 207 7.75 8.14 -5.83
CA ALA A 207 8.66 9.19 -6.27
C ALA A 207 8.36 10.54 -5.57
N LYS A 208 7.08 10.87 -5.38
CA LYS A 208 6.62 12.06 -4.64
C LYS A 208 7.08 12.04 -3.17
N GLU A 209 6.87 10.91 -2.46
CA GLU A 209 7.35 10.75 -1.08
C GLU A 209 8.87 10.84 -0.97
N ARG A 210 9.59 10.28 -1.93
CA ARG A 210 11.06 10.37 -1.99
C ARG A 210 11.56 11.80 -2.15
N SER A 211 10.90 12.61 -2.98
CA SER A 211 11.27 14.02 -3.16
C SER A 211 10.97 14.88 -1.93
N GLY A 212 9.92 14.55 -1.16
CA GLY A 212 9.55 15.25 0.07
C GLY A 212 10.42 14.90 1.30
N LYS A 213 11.25 13.84 1.23
CA LYS A 213 12.21 13.47 2.28
C LYS A 213 13.58 14.18 2.14
N LYS A 214 13.79 14.98 1.09
CA LYS A 214 14.99 15.81 0.89
C LYS A 214 14.81 17.17 1.53
#